data_e6247ca023bc4827cd51897698b3f475
#
_entry.id   e6247ca023bc4827cd51897698b3f475
#
_cell.length_a   1.000
_cell.length_b   1.000
_cell.length_c   1.000
_cell.angle_alpha   90.00
_cell.angle_beta   90.00
_cell.angle_gamma   90.00
#
_symmetry.space_group_name_H-M   'P 1'
#
loop_
_entity.id
_entity.type
_entity.pdbx_description
1 polymer ?
#
loop_
_entity_poly.entity_id
_entity_poly.type
_entity_poly.pdbx_seq_one_letter_code
_entity_poly.pdbx_strand_id
1 'polypeptide(L)'
;MVNNYWFETAAFVLGLVLGYMLIFRDSITLPYSKIFKKLYVCSLLASFAALMQVLIENHIYYNNITYVGFTTILNVLSMMFFYGHILCCTFFAFYEYSVLSIRINEKLTKILLYIPAAIAITAITLNPFFHTIFYISPDSGYHRRPLLVLLYAIAFYYLIFIILIIRIYGQNARNDKRLAFSLLPFIPLVGTVIQYFYPQLAIESFFMELSLLLTYIIVESPSDYIDFVTGMQNRDALLTNFSVAMSMKKPIAILTVTIEKIKAWDKELGTEHTNSLILDVSAFLSHLLKNIGIYSIRRGQFALYISLENSWANIHMAEILADKINERFKSPFDISSTNKVSLLKRICIYDCPKDADNSNLLQEIMQAESTALMPKDRPYITVNDIDITVADKERLISSKILNLYEKNIIYLSFLPEYNTSSGIFDSIKTELTMHTSEIGYVTSRNFITVAEKYGLITGLYNYLLESLFKIVKDNDFMTLGIRSVEIIMPISILLKKNEVEKLVNLAAKYDIPPKLICFELSKNSMLD
;
A
#
# COMPACT_ATOMS: atom_id res chain seq x y z
N MET A 1 22.01 -45.82 13.06
CA MET A 1 21.01 -45.73 11.97
C MET A 1 21.45 -44.67 11.03
N VAL A 2 21.31 -44.85 9.71
CA VAL A 2 21.61 -43.84 8.72
C VAL A 2 20.57 -42.73 8.82
N ASN A 3 20.97 -41.49 9.07
CA ASN A 3 20.08 -40.36 9.09
C ASN A 3 19.76 -39.95 7.65
N ASN A 4 18.49 -39.57 7.40
CA ASN A 4 18.05 -39.14 6.07
C ASN A 4 18.52 -37.70 5.83
N TYR A 5 19.51 -37.50 4.95
CA TYR A 5 20.06 -36.18 4.64
C TYR A 5 19.25 -35.40 3.58
N TRP A 6 18.26 -36.02 2.92
CA TRP A 6 17.52 -35.38 1.83
C TRP A 6 16.71 -34.17 2.31
N PHE A 7 16.07 -34.26 3.48
CA PHE A 7 15.28 -33.15 4.02
C PHE A 7 16.16 -31.98 4.44
N GLU A 8 17.32 -32.23 5.06
CA GLU A 8 18.26 -31.18 5.42
C GLU A 8 18.91 -30.54 4.19
N THR A 9 19.20 -31.33 3.16
CA THR A 9 19.67 -30.78 1.87
C THR A 9 18.60 -29.91 1.23
N ALA A 10 17.33 -30.37 1.22
CA ALA A 10 16.21 -29.59 0.68
C ALA A 10 16.00 -28.29 1.49
N ALA A 11 16.10 -28.34 2.83
CA ALA A 11 16.03 -27.18 3.69
C ALA A 11 17.09 -26.13 3.32
N PHE A 12 18.34 -26.56 3.22
CA PHE A 12 19.43 -25.65 2.88
C PHE A 12 19.27 -25.05 1.48
N VAL A 13 18.83 -25.83 0.47
CA VAL A 13 18.54 -25.33 -0.88
C VAL A 13 17.39 -24.32 -0.84
N LEU A 14 16.30 -24.59 -0.10
CA LEU A 14 15.21 -23.60 0.07
C LEU A 14 15.72 -22.32 0.72
N GLY A 15 16.57 -22.41 1.73
CA GLY A 15 17.23 -21.26 2.35
C GLY A 15 18.06 -20.46 1.34
N LEU A 16 18.82 -21.11 0.46
CA LEU A 16 19.58 -20.43 -0.60
C LEU A 16 18.65 -19.73 -1.60
N VAL A 17 17.54 -20.38 -2.01
CA VAL A 17 16.53 -19.77 -2.89
C VAL A 17 15.92 -18.52 -2.24
N LEU A 18 15.55 -18.61 -0.97
CA LEU A 18 15.04 -17.46 -0.20
C LEU A 18 16.09 -16.34 -0.13
N GLY A 19 17.37 -16.68 0.09
CA GLY A 19 18.47 -15.72 0.08
C GLY A 19 18.65 -15.01 -1.25
N TYR A 20 18.58 -15.75 -2.34
CA TYR A 20 18.59 -15.18 -3.69
C TYR A 20 17.42 -14.18 -3.87
N MET A 21 16.21 -14.57 -3.47
CA MET A 21 15.05 -13.68 -3.55
C MET A 21 15.22 -12.41 -2.71
N LEU A 22 15.80 -12.52 -1.51
CA LEU A 22 16.07 -11.37 -0.63
C LEU A 22 17.13 -10.42 -1.18
N ILE A 23 18.13 -10.91 -1.89
CA ILE A 23 19.21 -10.09 -2.47
C ILE A 23 18.72 -9.38 -3.75
N PHE A 24 18.08 -10.11 -4.66
CA PHE A 24 17.73 -9.57 -5.98
C PHE A 24 16.41 -8.78 -6.02
N ARG A 25 15.54 -8.92 -5.01
CA ARG A 25 14.27 -8.18 -4.92
C ARG A 25 14.29 -7.04 -3.91
N ASP A 26 15.45 -6.63 -3.43
CA ASP A 26 15.65 -5.77 -2.26
C ASP A 26 15.47 -4.26 -2.53
N SER A 27 14.40 -3.87 -3.21
CA SER A 27 14.04 -2.44 -3.36
C SER A 27 13.13 -1.92 -2.24
N ILE A 28 12.62 -2.79 -1.34
CA ILE A 28 11.63 -2.40 -0.34
C ILE A 28 12.28 -2.31 1.05
N THR A 29 12.37 -1.09 1.58
CA THR A 29 12.92 -0.83 2.93
C THR A 29 11.80 -0.66 3.95
N LEU A 30 10.99 -1.70 4.16
CA LEU A 30 10.02 -1.69 5.25
C LEU A 30 10.73 -1.99 6.59
N PRO A 31 10.32 -1.37 7.70
CA PRO A 31 11.00 -1.54 8.98
C PRO A 31 11.04 -3.00 9.48
N TYR A 32 10.00 -3.77 9.22
CA TYR A 32 9.93 -5.18 9.62
C TYR A 32 10.74 -6.11 8.70
N SER A 33 11.04 -5.72 7.46
CA SER A 33 11.88 -6.50 6.55
C SER A 33 13.31 -6.66 7.08
N LYS A 34 13.81 -5.71 7.89
CA LYS A 34 15.10 -5.86 8.58
C LYS A 34 15.08 -6.99 9.62
N ILE A 35 13.93 -7.21 10.27
CA ILE A 35 13.75 -8.29 11.24
C ILE A 35 13.66 -9.61 10.49
N PHE A 36 12.94 -9.65 9.37
CA PHE A 36 12.85 -10.83 8.52
C PHE A 36 14.23 -11.28 7.99
N LYS A 37 15.11 -10.34 7.60
CA LYS A 37 16.49 -10.68 7.21
C LYS A 37 17.30 -11.32 8.35
N LYS A 38 17.15 -10.85 9.59
CA LYS A 38 17.79 -11.48 10.75
C LYS A 38 17.25 -12.88 11.00
N LEU A 39 15.92 -13.04 10.89
CA LEU A 39 15.24 -14.33 10.98
C LEU A 39 15.78 -15.30 9.93
N TYR A 40 15.86 -14.88 8.67
CA TYR A 40 16.43 -15.66 7.57
C TYR A 40 17.88 -16.11 7.85
N VAL A 41 18.75 -15.21 8.30
CA VAL A 41 20.15 -15.55 8.60
C VAL A 41 20.23 -16.61 9.70
N CYS A 42 19.42 -16.50 10.74
CA CYS A 42 19.38 -17.50 11.82
C CYS A 42 18.90 -18.87 11.32
N SER A 43 17.88 -18.89 10.45
CA SER A 43 17.37 -20.12 9.84
C SER A 43 18.41 -20.78 8.94
N LEU A 44 19.04 -20.01 8.04
CA LEU A 44 20.07 -20.52 7.15
C LEU A 44 21.26 -21.11 7.91
N LEU A 45 21.70 -20.49 9.02
CA LEU A 45 22.76 -21.01 9.87
C LEU A 45 22.34 -22.30 10.58
N ALA A 46 21.07 -22.40 11.01
CA ALA A 46 20.54 -23.61 11.62
C ALA A 46 20.46 -24.77 10.63
N SER A 47 19.91 -24.53 9.43
CA SER A 47 19.80 -25.56 8.38
C SER A 47 21.17 -26.00 7.85
N PHE A 48 22.13 -25.07 7.74
CA PHE A 48 23.52 -25.43 7.44
C PHE A 48 24.14 -26.33 8.51
N ALA A 49 23.97 -25.97 9.79
CA ALA A 49 24.51 -26.75 10.89
C ALA A 49 23.89 -28.17 10.95
N ALA A 50 22.56 -28.28 10.75
CA ALA A 50 21.87 -29.55 10.70
C ALA A 50 22.36 -30.44 9.53
N LEU A 51 22.47 -29.87 8.33
CA LEU A 51 22.98 -30.59 7.17
C LEU A 51 24.40 -31.11 7.41
N MET A 52 25.31 -30.26 7.90
CA MET A 52 26.69 -30.66 8.21
C MET A 52 26.76 -31.74 9.27
N GLN A 53 25.93 -31.64 10.30
CA GLN A 53 25.85 -32.68 11.35
C GLN A 53 25.45 -34.03 10.77
N VAL A 54 24.37 -34.09 9.97
CA VAL A 54 23.89 -35.33 9.34
C VAL A 54 24.92 -35.91 8.37
N LEU A 55 25.60 -35.08 7.59
CA LEU A 55 26.65 -35.54 6.68
C LEU A 55 27.84 -36.16 7.43
N ILE A 56 28.29 -35.54 8.53
CA ILE A 56 29.37 -36.06 9.37
C ILE A 56 28.94 -37.38 10.05
N GLU A 57 27.75 -37.44 10.61
CA GLU A 57 27.23 -38.66 11.25
C GLU A 57 27.13 -39.81 10.26
N ASN A 58 26.65 -39.57 9.05
CA ASN A 58 26.60 -40.55 7.97
C ASN A 58 28.00 -40.98 7.51
N HIS A 59 28.96 -40.05 7.41
CA HIS A 59 30.35 -40.37 7.09
C HIS A 59 30.99 -41.29 8.15
N ILE A 60 30.77 -41.00 9.41
CA ILE A 60 31.22 -41.84 10.56
C ILE A 60 30.63 -43.23 10.44
N TYR A 61 29.31 -43.32 10.21
CA TYR A 61 28.60 -44.59 10.12
C TYR A 61 29.09 -45.44 8.94
N TYR A 62 29.18 -44.90 7.72
CA TYR A 62 29.59 -45.66 6.54
C TYR A 62 31.04 -46.13 6.55
N ASN A 63 31.91 -45.39 7.22
CA ASN A 63 33.33 -45.75 7.30
C ASN A 63 33.70 -46.49 8.58
N ASN A 64 32.71 -46.82 9.44
CA ASN A 64 32.91 -47.46 10.75
C ASN A 64 33.99 -46.73 11.62
N ILE A 65 33.97 -45.39 11.60
CA ILE A 65 34.87 -44.55 12.37
C ILE A 65 34.24 -44.25 13.73
N THR A 66 35.05 -44.09 14.78
CA THR A 66 34.59 -43.63 16.08
C THR A 66 34.32 -42.12 16.10
N TYR A 67 33.39 -41.66 16.94
CA TYR A 67 33.05 -40.24 17.08
C TYR A 67 34.18 -39.40 17.74
N VAL A 68 35.21 -40.02 18.31
CA VAL A 68 36.27 -39.36 19.13
C VAL A 68 36.85 -38.12 18.45
N GLY A 69 37.22 -38.19 17.16
CA GLY A 69 37.77 -37.06 16.42
C GLY A 69 36.75 -36.00 16.02
N PHE A 70 35.44 -36.30 16.07
CA PHE A 70 34.38 -35.45 15.59
C PHE A 70 33.51 -34.84 16.70
N THR A 71 33.70 -35.25 17.95
CA THR A 71 32.86 -34.79 19.09
C THR A 71 32.82 -33.28 19.24
N THR A 72 33.95 -32.59 19.08
CA THR A 72 34.01 -31.12 19.21
C THR A 72 33.23 -30.42 18.11
N ILE A 73 33.42 -30.82 16.84
CA ILE A 73 32.69 -30.20 15.71
C ILE A 73 31.22 -30.48 15.77
N LEU A 74 30.80 -31.70 16.14
CA LEU A 74 29.40 -32.05 16.31
C LEU A 74 28.75 -31.28 17.46
N ASN A 75 29.45 -31.05 18.57
CA ASN A 75 28.98 -30.19 19.65
C ASN A 75 28.75 -28.75 19.18
N VAL A 76 29.68 -28.18 18.43
CA VAL A 76 29.55 -26.81 17.88
C VAL A 76 28.37 -26.75 16.91
N LEU A 77 28.23 -27.71 15.99
CA LEU A 77 27.11 -27.76 15.04
C LEU A 77 25.76 -27.91 15.76
N SER A 78 25.65 -28.78 16.77
CA SER A 78 24.42 -28.94 17.57
C SER A 78 24.09 -27.64 18.33
N MET A 79 25.09 -26.95 18.90
CA MET A 79 24.86 -25.63 19.51
C MET A 79 24.39 -24.60 18.51
N MET A 80 25.02 -24.51 17.33
CA MET A 80 24.57 -23.60 16.24
C MET A 80 23.13 -23.89 15.82
N PHE A 81 22.77 -25.15 15.69
CA PHE A 81 21.40 -25.59 15.38
C PHE A 81 20.40 -25.07 16.43
N PHE A 82 20.63 -25.32 17.71
CA PHE A 82 19.73 -24.87 18.78
C PHE A 82 19.70 -23.35 18.92
N TYR A 83 20.81 -22.65 18.80
CA TYR A 83 20.82 -21.17 18.78
C TYR A 83 19.99 -20.64 17.61
N GLY A 84 20.20 -21.19 16.42
CA GLY A 84 19.45 -20.79 15.24
C GLY A 84 17.96 -20.96 15.44
N HIS A 85 17.51 -22.11 15.94
CA HIS A 85 16.08 -22.38 16.18
C HIS A 85 15.44 -21.44 17.20
N ILE A 86 16.08 -21.22 18.35
CA ILE A 86 15.55 -20.29 19.38
C ILE A 86 15.52 -18.85 18.87
N LEU A 87 16.55 -18.42 18.16
CA LEU A 87 16.56 -17.09 17.56
C LEU A 87 15.52 -16.96 16.44
N CYS A 88 15.27 -18.01 15.66
CA CYS A 88 14.19 -18.03 14.68
C CYS A 88 12.82 -17.86 15.35
N CYS A 89 12.50 -18.62 16.38
CA CYS A 89 11.24 -18.46 17.13
C CYS A 89 11.10 -17.03 17.69
N THR A 90 12.18 -16.48 18.25
CA THR A 90 12.20 -15.14 18.83
C THR A 90 11.99 -14.07 17.76
N PHE A 91 12.77 -14.12 16.66
CA PHE A 91 12.65 -13.13 15.58
C PHE A 91 11.36 -13.29 14.78
N PHE A 92 10.79 -14.50 14.68
CA PHE A 92 9.50 -14.72 14.03
C PHE A 92 8.37 -14.06 14.83
N ALA A 93 8.35 -14.25 16.16
CA ALA A 93 7.39 -13.58 17.04
C ALA A 93 7.56 -12.04 17.02
N PHE A 94 8.81 -11.56 16.96
CA PHE A 94 9.09 -10.13 16.85
C PHE A 94 8.70 -9.57 15.49
N TYR A 95 8.89 -10.33 14.42
CA TYR A 95 8.48 -9.99 13.06
C TYR A 95 6.97 -9.84 12.96
N GLU A 96 6.19 -10.82 13.43
CA GLU A 96 4.73 -10.76 13.41
C GLU A 96 4.21 -9.59 14.25
N TYR A 97 4.76 -9.39 15.46
CA TYR A 97 4.44 -8.22 16.26
C TYR A 97 4.69 -6.91 15.51
N SER A 98 5.80 -6.82 14.79
CA SER A 98 6.17 -5.61 14.02
C SER A 98 5.26 -5.37 12.82
N VAL A 99 4.77 -6.41 12.17
CA VAL A 99 3.85 -6.29 11.03
C VAL A 99 2.43 -5.95 11.47
N LEU A 100 1.95 -6.56 12.58
CA LEU A 100 0.58 -6.38 13.07
C LEU A 100 0.41 -5.16 13.96
N SER A 101 1.42 -4.78 14.73
CA SER A 101 1.38 -3.63 15.63
C SER A 101 2.36 -2.56 15.20
N ILE A 102 1.86 -1.36 14.95
CA ILE A 102 2.70 -0.20 14.62
C ILE A 102 3.54 0.28 15.82
N ARG A 103 3.23 -0.16 17.02
CA ARG A 103 3.88 0.24 18.28
C ARG A 103 5.02 -0.70 18.68
N ILE A 104 6.18 -0.58 18.03
CA ILE A 104 7.39 -1.39 18.30
C ILE A 104 8.05 -1.08 19.65
N ASN A 105 7.68 0.01 20.32
CA ASN A 105 8.42 0.56 21.47
C ASN A 105 7.85 0.22 22.87
N GLU A 106 6.95 -0.73 22.99
CA GLU A 106 6.48 -1.13 24.32
C GLU A 106 7.55 -1.93 25.06
N LYS A 107 8.07 -1.38 26.15
CA LYS A 107 9.11 -2.01 26.97
C LYS A 107 8.71 -3.41 27.44
N LEU A 108 7.43 -3.60 27.80
CA LEU A 108 6.89 -4.87 28.25
C LEU A 108 6.97 -5.95 27.17
N THR A 109 6.60 -5.63 25.92
CA THR A 109 6.65 -6.59 24.81
C THR A 109 8.08 -7.02 24.51
N LYS A 110 9.05 -6.10 24.57
CA LYS A 110 10.47 -6.44 24.41
C LYS A 110 10.94 -7.39 25.54
N ILE A 111 10.56 -7.12 26.77
CA ILE A 111 10.90 -7.98 27.91
C ILE A 111 10.32 -9.39 27.70
N LEU A 112 9.04 -9.49 27.34
CA LEU A 112 8.38 -10.79 27.09
C LEU A 112 9.03 -11.57 25.95
N LEU A 113 9.56 -10.91 24.92
CA LEU A 113 10.23 -11.56 23.81
C LEU A 113 11.68 -11.97 24.13
N TYR A 114 12.43 -11.16 24.86
CA TYR A 114 13.85 -11.43 25.07
C TYR A 114 14.18 -12.31 26.27
N ILE A 115 13.37 -12.29 27.34
CA ILE A 115 13.65 -13.11 28.53
C ILE A 115 13.67 -14.61 28.23
N PRO A 116 12.65 -15.22 27.56
CA PRO A 116 12.69 -16.65 27.24
C PRO A 116 13.87 -17.02 26.34
N ALA A 117 14.20 -16.17 25.36
CA ALA A 117 15.39 -16.36 24.53
C ALA A 117 16.69 -16.35 25.35
N ALA A 118 16.84 -15.39 26.26
CA ALA A 118 18.03 -15.31 27.12
C ALA A 118 18.20 -16.55 27.99
N ILE A 119 17.10 -17.07 28.54
CA ILE A 119 17.11 -18.33 29.32
C ILE A 119 17.58 -19.50 28.44
N ALA A 120 17.02 -19.64 27.24
CA ALA A 120 17.40 -20.70 26.31
C ALA A 120 18.86 -20.59 25.88
N ILE A 121 19.31 -19.39 25.48
CA ILE A 121 20.69 -19.13 25.06
C ILE A 121 21.65 -19.48 26.21
N THR A 122 21.36 -19.06 27.44
CA THR A 122 22.17 -19.39 28.61
C THR A 122 22.25 -20.90 28.81
N ALA A 123 21.13 -21.63 28.74
CA ALA A 123 21.11 -23.07 28.89
C ALA A 123 21.93 -23.78 27.80
N ILE A 124 21.84 -23.34 26.53
CA ILE A 124 22.64 -23.90 25.43
C ILE A 124 24.14 -23.58 25.62
N THR A 125 24.48 -22.36 26.05
CA THR A 125 25.88 -21.97 26.30
C THR A 125 26.52 -22.80 27.41
N LEU A 126 25.77 -23.17 28.45
CA LEU A 126 26.22 -23.98 29.58
C LEU A 126 26.27 -25.47 29.25
N ASN A 127 25.63 -25.91 28.17
CA ASN A 127 25.51 -27.33 27.84
C ASN A 127 26.84 -28.09 27.70
N PRO A 128 27.91 -27.53 27.11
CA PRO A 128 29.21 -28.20 27.02
C PRO A 128 29.82 -28.60 28.40
N PHE A 129 29.45 -27.86 29.46
CA PHE A 129 29.95 -28.09 30.81
C PHE A 129 29.07 -29.09 31.61
N PHE A 130 27.74 -29.01 31.42
CA PHE A 130 26.80 -29.73 32.25
C PHE A 130 26.07 -30.88 31.51
N HIS A 131 26.15 -30.95 30.19
CA HIS A 131 25.51 -31.96 29.34
C HIS A 131 24.02 -32.14 29.63
N THR A 132 23.30 -31.07 29.86
CA THR A 132 21.90 -31.11 30.33
C THR A 132 20.87 -31.14 29.19
N ILE A 133 21.18 -30.60 28.02
CA ILE A 133 20.30 -30.54 26.83
C ILE A 133 20.60 -31.72 25.91
N PHE A 134 21.87 -31.92 25.59
CA PHE A 134 22.36 -33.05 24.78
C PHE A 134 23.82 -33.35 25.15
N TYR A 135 24.29 -34.53 24.76
CA TYR A 135 25.70 -34.86 24.77
C TYR A 135 26.07 -35.75 23.58
N ILE A 136 27.31 -35.71 23.15
CA ILE A 136 27.83 -36.53 22.07
C ILE A 136 28.79 -37.58 22.70
N SER A 137 28.34 -38.83 22.65
CA SER A 137 29.18 -39.94 23.12
C SER A 137 30.22 -40.29 22.05
N PRO A 138 31.48 -40.59 22.45
CA PRO A 138 32.51 -41.10 21.54
C PRO A 138 32.14 -42.40 20.81
N ASP A 139 31.30 -43.23 21.43
CA ASP A 139 30.93 -44.56 20.91
C ASP A 139 29.60 -44.59 20.17
N SER A 140 28.61 -43.78 20.61
CA SER A 140 27.22 -43.90 20.16
C SER A 140 26.62 -42.60 19.58
N GLY A 141 27.41 -41.52 19.51
CA GLY A 141 27.02 -40.25 18.87
C GLY A 141 26.08 -39.40 19.71
N TYR A 142 25.11 -38.76 19.09
CA TYR A 142 24.20 -37.79 19.70
C TYR A 142 23.16 -38.41 20.62
N HIS A 143 23.02 -37.89 21.83
CA HIS A 143 22.03 -38.29 22.83
C HIS A 143 21.25 -37.10 23.39
N ARG A 144 19.93 -37.18 23.41
CA ARG A 144 19.04 -36.18 24.01
C ARG A 144 19.07 -36.27 25.55
N ARG A 145 18.94 -35.10 26.20
CA ARG A 145 18.88 -34.99 27.66
C ARG A 145 17.58 -34.28 28.10
N PRO A 146 17.14 -34.43 29.36
CA PRO A 146 15.84 -33.97 29.84
C PRO A 146 15.64 -32.44 29.66
N LEU A 147 16.68 -31.60 29.80
CA LEU A 147 16.55 -30.15 29.69
C LEU A 147 16.22 -29.70 28.24
N LEU A 148 16.29 -30.59 27.24
CA LEU A 148 15.82 -30.33 25.89
C LEU A 148 14.33 -29.90 25.87
N VAL A 149 13.51 -30.44 26.81
CA VAL A 149 12.10 -30.07 26.99
C VAL A 149 11.94 -28.56 27.24
N LEU A 150 12.90 -27.90 27.90
CA LEU A 150 12.87 -26.46 28.11
C LEU A 150 12.86 -25.70 26.79
N LEU A 151 13.66 -26.13 25.81
CA LEU A 151 13.69 -25.47 24.48
C LEU A 151 12.35 -25.61 23.75
N TYR A 152 11.73 -26.79 23.80
CA TYR A 152 10.39 -26.99 23.25
C TYR A 152 9.33 -26.14 23.98
N ALA A 153 9.42 -26.02 25.30
CA ALA A 153 8.50 -25.18 26.09
C ALA A 153 8.62 -23.72 25.72
N ILE A 154 9.85 -23.23 25.47
CA ILE A 154 10.10 -21.85 25.01
C ILE A 154 9.57 -21.64 23.57
N ALA A 155 9.77 -22.59 22.66
CA ALA A 155 9.19 -22.53 21.32
C ALA A 155 7.66 -22.47 21.36
N PHE A 156 7.03 -23.29 22.23
CA PHE A 156 5.59 -23.27 22.43
C PHE A 156 5.08 -21.98 23.08
N TYR A 157 5.86 -21.38 23.98
CA TYR A 157 5.58 -20.05 24.51
C TYR A 157 5.50 -19.00 23.40
N TYR A 158 6.45 -18.98 22.44
CA TYR A 158 6.40 -18.05 21.32
C TYR A 158 5.19 -18.30 20.43
N LEU A 159 4.79 -19.54 20.21
CA LEU A 159 3.56 -19.86 19.45
C LEU A 159 2.32 -19.28 20.14
N ILE A 160 2.19 -19.45 21.46
CA ILE A 160 1.08 -18.84 22.23
C ILE A 160 1.13 -17.31 22.13
N PHE A 161 2.30 -16.73 22.28
CA PHE A 161 2.50 -15.29 22.17
C PHE A 161 2.03 -14.75 20.81
N ILE A 162 2.37 -15.43 19.72
CA ILE A 162 1.94 -15.12 18.35
C ILE A 162 0.40 -15.16 18.24
N ILE A 163 -0.24 -16.21 18.73
CA ILE A 163 -1.72 -16.37 18.71
C ILE A 163 -2.39 -15.21 19.46
N LEU A 164 -1.84 -14.81 20.60
CA LEU A 164 -2.37 -13.69 21.38
C LEU A 164 -2.23 -12.36 20.64
N ILE A 165 -1.09 -12.13 19.99
CA ILE A 165 -0.87 -10.91 19.18
C ILE A 165 -1.86 -10.85 18.01
N ILE A 166 -2.07 -11.95 17.30
CA ILE A 166 -3.04 -12.01 16.20
C ILE A 166 -4.45 -11.70 16.69
N ARG A 167 -4.82 -12.17 17.87
CA ARG A 167 -6.13 -11.86 18.47
C ARG A 167 -6.29 -10.36 18.80
N ILE A 168 -5.24 -9.72 19.31
CA ILE A 168 -5.30 -8.33 19.77
C ILE A 168 -5.17 -7.35 18.59
N TYR A 169 -4.24 -7.61 17.67
CA TYR A 169 -3.84 -6.67 16.61
C TYR A 169 -4.21 -7.13 15.19
N GLY A 170 -4.73 -8.33 15.02
CA GLY A 170 -5.00 -8.91 13.69
C GLY A 170 -6.04 -8.14 12.87
N GLN A 171 -6.86 -7.30 13.50
CA GLN A 171 -7.80 -6.41 12.79
C GLN A 171 -7.08 -5.31 11.99
N ASN A 172 -5.83 -4.99 12.32
CA ASN A 172 -5.03 -3.98 11.64
C ASN A 172 -4.39 -4.50 10.33
N ALA A 173 -4.42 -5.81 10.10
CA ALA A 173 -3.87 -6.44 8.90
C ALA A 173 -4.96 -6.85 7.91
N ARG A 174 -4.62 -6.89 6.62
CA ARG A 174 -5.48 -7.46 5.58
C ARG A 174 -5.82 -8.92 5.93
N ASN A 175 -7.00 -9.38 5.51
CA ASN A 175 -7.52 -10.71 5.85
C ASN A 175 -6.59 -11.85 5.40
N ASP A 176 -5.95 -11.72 4.22
CA ASP A 176 -4.98 -12.69 3.68
C ASP A 176 -3.73 -12.80 4.56
N LYS A 177 -3.16 -11.66 4.97
CA LYS A 177 -2.00 -11.62 5.89
C LYS A 177 -2.34 -12.15 7.28
N ARG A 178 -3.52 -11.81 7.78
CA ARG A 178 -4.01 -12.33 9.06
C ARG A 178 -4.14 -13.87 9.06
N LEU A 179 -4.68 -14.42 7.96
CA LEU A 179 -4.78 -15.88 7.80
C LEU A 179 -3.41 -16.53 7.71
N ALA A 180 -2.48 -15.93 6.94
CA ALA A 180 -1.10 -16.41 6.82
C ALA A 180 -0.41 -16.47 8.20
N PHE A 181 -0.44 -15.38 8.96
CA PHE A 181 0.13 -15.35 10.33
C PHE A 181 -0.52 -16.36 11.26
N SER A 182 -1.80 -16.67 11.08
CA SER A 182 -2.48 -17.69 11.88
C SER A 182 -2.07 -19.13 11.55
N LEU A 183 -1.57 -19.39 10.34
CA LEU A 183 -1.28 -20.75 9.87
C LEU A 183 0.22 -21.06 9.77
N LEU A 184 1.03 -20.10 9.31
CA LEU A 184 2.45 -20.33 9.02
C LEU A 184 3.28 -20.78 10.24
N PRO A 185 3.05 -20.27 11.48
CA PRO A 185 3.78 -20.73 12.66
C PRO A 185 3.56 -22.21 13.02
N PHE A 186 2.45 -22.80 12.56
CA PHE A 186 2.17 -24.23 12.82
C PHE A 186 2.95 -25.16 11.90
N ILE A 187 3.48 -24.68 10.77
CA ILE A 187 4.25 -25.52 9.84
C ILE A 187 5.52 -26.05 10.50
N PRO A 188 6.39 -25.23 11.12
CA PRO A 188 7.56 -25.73 11.87
C PRO A 188 7.16 -26.67 13.02
N LEU A 189 6.06 -26.37 13.73
CA LEU A 189 5.57 -27.23 14.81
C LEU A 189 5.28 -28.66 14.33
N VAL A 190 4.66 -28.80 13.14
CA VAL A 190 4.42 -30.14 12.55
C VAL A 190 5.75 -30.85 12.31
N GLY A 191 6.76 -30.16 11.76
CA GLY A 191 8.10 -30.71 11.57
C GLY A 191 8.73 -31.18 12.87
N THR A 192 8.66 -30.34 13.91
CA THR A 192 9.19 -30.66 15.25
C THR A 192 8.50 -31.88 15.88
N VAL A 193 7.17 -31.98 15.78
CA VAL A 193 6.42 -33.13 16.27
C VAL A 193 6.80 -34.42 15.55
N ILE A 194 6.90 -34.39 14.21
CA ILE A 194 7.33 -35.54 13.41
C ILE A 194 8.76 -35.96 13.81
N GLN A 195 9.69 -35.04 13.92
CA GLN A 195 11.08 -35.32 14.29
C GLN A 195 11.23 -35.81 15.74
N TYR A 196 10.35 -35.39 16.63
CA TYR A 196 10.35 -35.90 17.99
C TYR A 196 10.12 -37.42 18.03
N PHE A 197 9.13 -37.93 17.26
CA PHE A 197 8.80 -39.36 17.17
C PHE A 197 9.72 -40.12 16.21
N TYR A 198 10.21 -39.50 15.15
CA TYR A 198 11.06 -40.11 14.12
C TYR A 198 12.35 -39.33 13.92
N PRO A 199 13.29 -39.35 14.88
CA PRO A 199 14.53 -38.51 14.83
C PRO A 199 15.39 -38.73 13.58
N GLN A 200 15.35 -39.95 13.02
CA GLN A 200 16.12 -40.31 11.83
C GLN A 200 15.69 -39.59 10.56
N LEU A 201 14.53 -38.95 10.53
CA LEU A 201 14.04 -38.22 9.36
C LEU A 201 14.73 -36.85 9.21
N ALA A 202 15.18 -36.22 10.29
CA ALA A 202 15.84 -34.91 10.27
C ALA A 202 15.06 -33.89 9.41
N ILE A 203 13.79 -33.62 9.77
CA ILE A 203 12.85 -32.90 8.90
C ILE A 203 12.49 -31.50 9.42
N GLU A 204 12.87 -31.16 10.64
CA GLU A 204 12.48 -29.91 11.32
C GLU A 204 12.93 -28.67 10.55
N SER A 205 14.21 -28.64 10.11
CA SER A 205 14.77 -27.53 9.31
C SER A 205 14.01 -27.32 7.99
N PHE A 206 13.56 -28.41 7.34
CA PHE A 206 12.79 -28.33 6.11
C PHE A 206 11.46 -27.60 6.31
N PHE A 207 10.70 -27.95 7.34
CA PHE A 207 9.44 -27.28 7.65
C PHE A 207 9.65 -25.83 8.07
N MET A 208 10.77 -25.52 8.74
CA MET A 208 11.11 -24.16 9.12
C MET A 208 11.41 -23.30 7.87
N GLU A 209 12.28 -23.75 6.97
CA GLU A 209 12.58 -23.04 5.73
C GLU A 209 11.36 -22.90 4.82
N LEU A 210 10.52 -23.93 4.74
CA LEU A 210 9.25 -23.88 4.02
C LEU A 210 8.31 -22.80 4.58
N SER A 211 8.18 -22.73 5.91
CA SER A 211 7.38 -21.68 6.56
C SER A 211 7.92 -20.28 6.27
N LEU A 212 9.24 -20.09 6.29
CA LEU A 212 9.87 -18.80 5.97
C LEU A 212 9.69 -18.42 4.52
N LEU A 213 9.84 -19.35 3.59
CA LEU A 213 9.61 -19.11 2.17
C LEU A 213 8.15 -18.70 1.90
N LEU A 214 7.18 -19.38 2.51
CA LEU A 214 5.77 -19.02 2.42
C LEU A 214 5.48 -17.67 3.07
N THR A 215 6.11 -17.36 4.21
CA THR A 215 6.01 -16.05 4.85
C THR A 215 6.53 -14.96 3.92
N TYR A 216 7.64 -15.18 3.23
CA TYR A 216 8.18 -14.24 2.26
C TYR A 216 7.21 -14.01 1.09
N ILE A 217 6.67 -15.09 0.51
CA ILE A 217 5.77 -15.01 -0.65
C ILE A 217 4.44 -14.32 -0.29
N ILE A 218 3.86 -14.60 0.88
CA ILE A 218 2.52 -14.13 1.25
C ILE A 218 2.57 -12.78 1.98
N VAL A 219 3.52 -12.60 2.89
CA VAL A 219 3.55 -11.45 3.79
C VAL A 219 4.50 -10.35 3.33
N GLU A 220 5.73 -10.73 2.98
CA GLU A 220 6.74 -9.78 2.47
C GLU A 220 6.47 -9.37 1.03
N SER A 221 5.56 -10.05 0.31
CA SER A 221 5.22 -9.85 -1.12
C SER A 221 5.61 -8.46 -1.65
N PRO A 222 6.76 -8.31 -2.32
CA PRO A 222 7.24 -7.01 -2.79
C PRO A 222 6.25 -6.34 -3.74
N SER A 223 5.46 -7.14 -4.47
CA SER A 223 4.46 -6.66 -5.42
C SER A 223 3.37 -5.79 -4.77
N ASP A 224 3.03 -6.02 -3.50
CA ASP A 224 2.02 -5.21 -2.78
C ASP A 224 2.49 -3.77 -2.52
N TYR A 225 3.79 -3.52 -2.55
CA TYR A 225 4.41 -2.25 -2.18
C TYR A 225 5.13 -1.56 -3.34
N ILE A 226 5.04 -2.10 -4.56
CA ILE A 226 5.65 -1.55 -5.77
C ILE A 226 4.57 -1.09 -6.75
N ASP A 227 4.78 0.06 -7.35
CA ASP A 227 4.01 0.55 -8.49
C ASP A 227 4.52 -0.10 -9.80
N PHE A 228 3.63 -0.77 -10.53
CA PHE A 228 3.99 -1.55 -11.72
C PHE A 228 4.50 -0.71 -12.90
N VAL A 229 4.12 0.57 -12.98
CA VAL A 229 4.54 1.44 -14.07
C VAL A 229 5.95 1.96 -13.83
N THR A 230 6.21 2.44 -12.61
CA THR A 230 7.47 3.14 -12.28
C THR A 230 8.52 2.23 -11.63
N GLY A 231 8.12 1.06 -11.11
CA GLY A 231 8.98 0.21 -10.29
C GLY A 231 9.34 0.80 -8.92
N MET A 232 8.81 1.98 -8.58
CA MET A 232 9.01 2.62 -7.28
C MET A 232 8.12 2.02 -6.20
N GLN A 233 8.45 2.31 -4.94
CA GLN A 233 7.53 2.02 -3.84
C GLN A 233 6.20 2.77 -4.03
N ASN A 234 5.09 2.12 -3.70
CA ASN A 234 3.76 2.68 -3.88
C ASN A 234 3.27 3.44 -2.65
N ARG A 235 2.02 3.90 -2.69
CA ARG A 235 1.34 4.62 -1.62
C ARG A 235 1.31 3.84 -0.29
N ASP A 236 1.06 2.53 -0.34
CA ASP A 236 0.93 1.72 0.87
C ASP A 236 2.27 1.57 1.60
N ALA A 237 3.36 1.51 0.85
CA ALA A 237 4.71 1.58 1.39
C ALA A 237 4.98 2.93 2.08
N LEU A 238 4.59 4.06 1.48
CA LEU A 238 4.71 5.38 2.10
C LEU A 238 3.94 5.44 3.42
N LEU A 239 2.66 5.04 3.43
CA LEU A 239 1.81 5.11 4.62
C LEU A 239 2.31 4.20 5.74
N THR A 240 2.88 3.05 5.41
CA THR A 240 3.51 2.15 6.38
C THR A 240 4.74 2.80 7.01
N ASN A 241 5.65 3.36 6.20
CA ASN A 241 6.84 4.06 6.70
C ASN A 241 6.48 5.31 7.51
N PHE A 242 5.48 6.05 7.08
CA PHE A 242 4.94 7.20 7.80
C PHE A 242 4.40 6.80 9.17
N SER A 243 3.56 5.77 9.24
CA SER A 243 2.95 5.29 10.49
C SER A 243 4.01 4.86 11.50
N VAL A 244 5.09 4.21 11.04
CA VAL A 244 6.22 3.83 11.89
C VAL A 244 6.96 5.06 12.41
N ALA A 245 7.23 6.06 11.56
CA ALA A 245 7.89 7.30 12.01
C ALA A 245 7.07 8.03 13.05
N MET A 246 5.74 8.14 12.86
CA MET A 246 4.82 8.79 13.82
C MET A 246 4.76 8.03 15.14
N SER A 247 4.74 6.69 15.11
CA SER A 247 4.78 5.87 16.34
C SER A 247 6.07 6.07 17.15
N MET A 248 7.18 6.33 16.46
CA MET A 248 8.48 6.64 17.06
C MET A 248 8.64 8.13 17.42
N LYS A 249 7.63 8.97 17.15
CA LYS A 249 7.70 10.43 17.28
C LYS A 249 8.87 11.05 16.51
N LYS A 250 9.23 10.45 15.37
CA LYS A 250 10.35 10.92 14.56
C LYS A 250 9.86 12.02 13.61
N PRO A 251 10.49 13.22 13.60
CA PRO A 251 10.13 14.25 12.65
C PRO A 251 10.53 13.83 11.23
N ILE A 252 9.65 14.09 10.27
CA ILE A 252 9.87 13.85 8.85
C ILE A 252 9.26 14.97 8.02
N ALA A 253 9.79 15.18 6.81
CA ALA A 253 9.09 15.96 5.81
C ALA A 253 8.70 15.07 4.63
N ILE A 254 7.54 15.33 4.05
CA ILE A 254 7.08 14.69 2.82
C ILE A 254 6.94 15.80 1.77
N LEU A 255 7.58 15.61 0.62
CA LEU A 255 7.43 16.49 -0.52
C LEU A 255 6.69 15.74 -1.61
N THR A 256 5.48 16.21 -1.99
CA THR A 256 4.75 15.64 -3.13
C THR A 256 5.03 16.40 -4.40
N VAL A 257 5.05 15.69 -5.52
CA VAL A 257 5.17 16.22 -6.87
C VAL A 257 4.07 15.62 -7.71
N THR A 258 3.12 16.45 -8.14
CA THR A 258 1.97 16.04 -8.94
C THR A 258 2.09 16.61 -10.33
N ILE A 259 2.06 15.78 -11.37
CA ILE A 259 1.95 16.17 -12.76
C ILE A 259 0.47 16.53 -13.00
N GLU A 260 0.22 17.78 -13.36
CA GLU A 260 -1.16 18.23 -13.62
C GLU A 260 -1.69 17.68 -14.95
N LYS A 261 -3.00 17.56 -15.04
CA LYS A 261 -3.74 17.16 -16.26
C LYS A 261 -3.30 15.81 -16.87
N ILE A 262 -2.79 14.88 -16.05
CA ILE A 262 -2.29 13.57 -16.53
C ILE A 262 -3.33 12.80 -17.37
N LYS A 263 -4.63 12.92 -17.03
CA LYS A 263 -5.73 12.30 -17.79
C LYS A 263 -5.92 12.93 -19.18
N ALA A 264 -5.60 14.22 -19.35
CA ALA A 264 -5.63 14.87 -20.65
C ALA A 264 -4.49 14.33 -21.52
N TRP A 265 -3.29 14.17 -20.96
CA TRP A 265 -2.16 13.55 -21.66
C TRP A 265 -2.47 12.12 -22.09
N ASP A 266 -3.17 11.31 -21.28
CA ASP A 266 -3.62 9.96 -21.66
C ASP A 266 -4.54 9.99 -22.89
N LYS A 267 -5.37 11.02 -23.04
CA LYS A 267 -6.27 11.17 -24.20
C LYS A 267 -5.54 11.67 -25.45
N GLU A 268 -4.61 12.59 -25.28
CA GLU A 268 -3.91 13.25 -26.41
C GLU A 268 -2.76 12.40 -26.95
N LEU A 269 -1.96 11.81 -26.07
CA LEU A 269 -0.74 11.07 -26.42
C LEU A 269 -0.91 9.55 -26.41
N GLY A 270 -1.98 9.07 -25.76
CA GLY A 270 -2.17 7.66 -25.44
C GLY A 270 -1.43 7.23 -24.18
N THR A 271 -1.89 6.13 -23.59
CA THR A 271 -1.41 5.62 -22.29
C THR A 271 0.07 5.24 -22.32
N GLU A 272 0.57 4.73 -23.43
CA GLU A 272 1.97 4.28 -23.58
C GLU A 272 2.96 5.46 -23.51
N HIS A 273 2.72 6.51 -24.26
CA HIS A 273 3.56 7.72 -24.24
C HIS A 273 3.46 8.47 -22.90
N THR A 274 2.28 8.49 -22.29
CA THR A 274 2.11 9.06 -20.94
C THR A 274 2.87 8.25 -19.90
N ASN A 275 2.92 6.91 -20.02
CA ASN A 275 3.75 6.07 -19.15
C ASN A 275 5.25 6.37 -19.32
N SER A 276 5.73 6.61 -20.55
CA SER A 276 7.12 7.02 -20.79
C SER A 276 7.45 8.34 -20.08
N LEU A 277 6.56 9.34 -20.16
CA LEU A 277 6.72 10.61 -19.41
C LEU A 277 6.77 10.40 -17.90
N ILE A 278 5.89 9.55 -17.37
CA ILE A 278 5.88 9.21 -15.94
C ILE A 278 7.19 8.53 -15.54
N LEU A 279 7.73 7.63 -16.37
CA LEU A 279 9.02 6.97 -16.16
C LEU A 279 10.18 7.97 -16.18
N ASP A 280 10.22 8.92 -17.11
CA ASP A 280 11.28 9.93 -17.17
C ASP A 280 11.28 10.84 -15.93
N VAL A 281 10.08 11.27 -15.49
CA VAL A 281 9.94 12.04 -14.24
C VAL A 281 10.40 11.19 -13.05
N SER A 282 10.02 9.92 -13.00
CA SER A 282 10.40 9.01 -11.92
C SER A 282 11.92 8.79 -11.87
N ALA A 283 12.54 8.59 -13.01
CA ALA A 283 13.99 8.46 -13.13
C ALA A 283 14.72 9.73 -12.64
N PHE A 284 14.24 10.91 -13.08
CA PHE A 284 14.79 12.19 -12.59
C PHE A 284 14.70 12.29 -11.06
N LEU A 285 13.52 12.03 -10.48
CA LEU A 285 13.33 12.09 -9.02
C LEU A 285 14.27 11.12 -8.29
N SER A 286 14.47 9.91 -8.82
CA SER A 286 15.36 8.89 -8.24
C SER A 286 16.84 9.32 -8.21
N HIS A 287 17.25 10.18 -9.13
CA HIS A 287 18.62 10.69 -9.20
C HIS A 287 18.89 11.91 -8.31
N LEU A 288 17.83 12.52 -7.73
CA LEU A 288 18.00 13.74 -6.93
C LEU A 288 18.85 13.51 -5.67
N LEU A 289 18.64 12.39 -4.95
CA LEU A 289 19.41 12.02 -3.76
C LEU A 289 19.33 10.50 -3.49
N LYS A 290 20.48 9.88 -3.18
CA LYS A 290 20.59 8.42 -2.94
C LYS A 290 19.92 7.91 -1.64
N ASN A 291 19.63 8.79 -0.68
CA ASN A 291 19.18 8.41 0.67
C ASN A 291 17.72 8.83 0.98
N ILE A 292 16.97 9.29 -0.01
CA ILE A 292 15.56 9.70 0.14
C ILE A 292 14.66 8.61 -0.42
N GLY A 293 13.67 8.18 0.38
CA GLY A 293 12.63 7.28 -0.09
C GLY A 293 11.72 7.98 -1.11
N ILE A 294 11.52 7.37 -2.27
CA ILE A 294 10.66 7.91 -3.32
C ILE A 294 9.53 6.95 -3.58
N TYR A 295 8.32 7.49 -3.64
CA TYR A 295 7.09 6.72 -3.72
C TYR A 295 6.21 7.22 -4.88
N SER A 296 5.61 6.29 -5.62
CA SER A 296 4.53 6.56 -6.56
C SER A 296 3.18 6.44 -5.83
N ILE A 297 2.52 7.58 -5.61
CA ILE A 297 1.27 7.63 -4.81
C ILE A 297 0.05 7.30 -5.66
N ARG A 298 0.00 7.92 -6.83
CA ARG A 298 -1.01 7.77 -7.88
C ARG A 298 -0.32 8.01 -9.22
N ARG A 299 -1.00 7.66 -10.31
CA ARG A 299 -0.53 7.95 -11.65
C ARG A 299 -0.15 9.44 -11.80
N GLY A 300 1.13 9.72 -12.02
CA GLY A 300 1.66 11.07 -12.14
C GLY A 300 1.80 11.84 -10.81
N GLN A 301 1.66 11.20 -9.66
CA GLN A 301 1.92 11.81 -8.35
C GLN A 301 2.96 11.00 -7.58
N PHE A 302 4.01 11.69 -7.15
CA PHE A 302 5.14 11.12 -6.42
C PHE A 302 5.26 11.77 -5.04
N ALA A 303 5.88 11.06 -4.10
CA ALA A 303 6.26 11.61 -2.81
C ALA A 303 7.71 11.28 -2.49
N LEU A 304 8.44 12.26 -1.99
CA LEU A 304 9.78 12.13 -1.45
C LEU A 304 9.71 12.16 0.08
N TYR A 305 10.22 11.13 0.72
CA TYR A 305 10.19 10.95 2.18
C TYR A 305 11.55 11.33 2.75
N ILE A 306 11.60 12.43 3.49
CA ILE A 306 12.81 13.04 4.04
C ILE A 306 12.82 12.82 5.55
N SER A 307 13.87 12.15 6.06
CA SER A 307 14.00 11.81 7.48
C SER A 307 15.44 12.04 7.94
N LEU A 308 15.74 13.28 8.25
CA LEU A 308 17.01 13.74 8.83
C LEU A 308 16.91 13.85 10.36
N GLU A 309 17.84 14.54 10.98
CA GLU A 309 17.94 14.59 12.44
C GLU A 309 16.82 15.37 13.12
N ASN A 310 16.29 16.44 12.49
CA ASN A 310 15.26 17.29 13.06
C ASN A 310 14.32 17.89 12.00
N SER A 311 13.20 18.44 12.42
CA SER A 311 12.16 19.02 11.54
C SER A 311 12.71 20.16 10.68
N TRP A 312 13.55 21.04 11.22
CA TRP A 312 14.11 22.16 10.46
C TRP A 312 14.97 21.64 9.27
N ALA A 313 15.86 20.66 9.53
CA ALA A 313 16.68 20.08 8.48
C ALA A 313 15.83 19.35 7.40
N ASN A 314 14.75 18.69 7.80
CA ASN A 314 13.83 18.03 6.90
C ASN A 314 13.14 19.04 5.97
N ILE A 315 12.61 20.12 6.51
CA ILE A 315 11.91 21.15 5.75
C ILE A 315 12.89 21.88 4.82
N HIS A 316 14.03 22.30 5.32
CA HIS A 316 15.04 22.97 4.50
C HIS A 316 15.52 22.09 3.32
N MET A 317 15.69 20.79 3.55
CA MET A 317 15.99 19.85 2.47
C MET A 317 14.82 19.75 1.48
N ALA A 318 13.57 19.72 1.96
CA ALA A 318 12.39 19.68 1.09
C ALA A 318 12.30 20.94 0.21
N GLU A 319 12.61 22.12 0.75
CA GLU A 319 12.65 23.38 0.00
C GLU A 319 13.73 23.36 -1.10
N ILE A 320 14.96 22.92 -0.78
CA ILE A 320 16.03 22.76 -1.77
C ILE A 320 15.61 21.81 -2.89
N LEU A 321 14.94 20.72 -2.56
CA LEU A 321 14.45 19.75 -3.55
C LEU A 321 13.31 20.33 -4.38
N ALA A 322 12.39 21.09 -3.77
CA ALA A 322 11.32 21.78 -4.49
C ALA A 322 11.88 22.74 -5.53
N ASP A 323 12.90 23.52 -5.20
CA ASP A 323 13.58 24.40 -6.14
C ASP A 323 14.24 23.64 -7.29
N LYS A 324 14.98 22.56 -7.01
CA LYS A 324 15.60 21.72 -8.05
C LYS A 324 14.56 21.10 -8.99
N ILE A 325 13.44 20.62 -8.44
CA ILE A 325 12.34 20.06 -9.22
C ILE A 325 11.70 21.16 -10.06
N ASN A 326 11.48 22.33 -9.48
CA ASN A 326 10.93 23.48 -10.21
C ASN A 326 11.81 23.87 -11.40
N GLU A 327 13.12 23.94 -11.22
CA GLU A 327 14.07 24.25 -12.31
C GLU A 327 14.03 23.18 -13.42
N ARG A 328 14.02 21.90 -13.08
CA ARG A 328 13.93 20.82 -14.08
C ARG A 328 12.64 20.90 -14.92
N PHE A 329 11.52 21.24 -14.30
CA PHE A 329 10.22 21.33 -14.99
C PHE A 329 10.06 22.58 -15.85
N LYS A 330 11.00 23.54 -15.82
CA LYS A 330 11.08 24.64 -16.81
C LYS A 330 11.56 24.14 -18.18
N SER A 331 12.28 23.02 -18.20
CA SER A 331 12.73 22.37 -19.43
C SER A 331 11.74 21.27 -19.83
N PRO A 332 11.43 21.12 -21.12
CA PRO A 332 10.51 20.09 -21.58
C PRO A 332 11.05 18.67 -21.35
N PHE A 333 10.13 17.70 -21.28
CA PHE A 333 10.39 16.27 -21.20
C PHE A 333 10.25 15.63 -22.57
N ASP A 334 11.05 14.60 -22.85
CA ASP A 334 11.04 13.89 -24.11
C ASP A 334 9.92 12.83 -24.13
N ILE A 335 9.05 12.86 -25.15
CA ILE A 335 8.05 11.81 -25.37
C ILE A 335 8.61 10.74 -26.32
N SER A 336 9.35 11.21 -27.32
CA SER A 336 10.03 10.41 -28.32
C SER A 336 11.25 11.17 -28.80
N SER A 337 12.06 10.58 -29.67
CA SER A 337 13.26 11.21 -30.24
C SER A 337 12.99 12.57 -30.91
N THR A 338 11.74 12.88 -31.25
CA THR A 338 11.36 14.11 -31.98
C THR A 338 10.41 15.04 -31.22
N ASN A 339 9.65 14.52 -30.23
CA ASN A 339 8.60 15.28 -29.58
C ASN A 339 8.92 15.57 -28.11
N LYS A 340 8.81 16.85 -27.73
CA LYS A 340 9.03 17.34 -26.36
C LYS A 340 7.78 18.01 -25.82
N VAL A 341 7.52 17.82 -24.52
CA VAL A 341 6.35 18.38 -23.83
C VAL A 341 6.75 19.10 -22.56
N SER A 342 6.16 20.26 -22.33
CA SER A 342 6.27 21.00 -21.08
C SER A 342 5.18 20.53 -20.12
N LEU A 343 5.59 19.94 -18.99
CA LEU A 343 4.68 19.43 -17.97
C LEU A 343 4.38 20.50 -16.92
N LEU A 344 3.12 20.70 -16.62
CA LEU A 344 2.70 21.46 -15.45
C LEU A 344 2.81 20.58 -14.20
N LYS A 345 3.33 21.12 -13.13
CA LYS A 345 3.49 20.43 -11.85
C LYS A 345 2.91 21.23 -10.70
N ARG A 346 2.59 20.49 -9.62
CA ARG A 346 2.30 21.03 -8.30
C ARG A 346 3.23 20.37 -7.32
N ILE A 347 3.82 21.16 -6.44
CA ILE A 347 4.71 20.68 -5.36
C ILE A 347 4.09 21.08 -4.04
N CYS A 348 4.00 20.13 -3.10
CA CYS A 348 3.53 20.40 -1.74
C CYS A 348 4.51 19.84 -0.71
N ILE A 349 4.75 20.59 0.38
CA ILE A 349 5.61 20.20 1.50
C ILE A 349 4.77 20.03 2.75
N TYR A 350 4.95 18.88 3.43
CA TYR A 350 4.29 18.51 4.68
C TYR A 350 5.32 18.35 5.78
N ASP A 351 5.13 19.07 6.89
CA ASP A 351 5.96 19.00 8.11
C ASP A 351 5.28 18.08 9.14
N CYS A 352 5.75 16.86 9.28
CA CYS A 352 5.13 15.89 10.17
C CYS A 352 6.01 15.66 11.43
N PRO A 353 5.40 15.58 12.62
CA PRO A 353 3.97 15.37 12.94
C PRO A 353 3.09 16.63 13.01
N LYS A 354 3.61 17.83 12.74
CA LYS A 354 2.87 19.09 12.89
C LYS A 354 1.63 19.15 11.99
N ASP A 355 1.79 18.81 10.70
CA ASP A 355 0.72 18.89 9.70
C ASP A 355 -0.14 17.63 9.69
N ALA A 356 0.45 16.47 9.94
CA ALA A 356 -0.25 15.20 10.07
C ALA A 356 0.50 14.27 11.04
N ASP A 357 -0.22 13.72 12.02
CA ASP A 357 0.30 12.79 13.03
C ASP A 357 -0.16 11.34 12.80
N ASN A 358 -1.08 11.13 11.86
CA ASN A 358 -1.61 9.81 11.49
C ASN A 358 -1.83 9.70 9.98
N SER A 359 -1.87 8.45 9.48
CA SER A 359 -1.97 8.15 8.05
C SER A 359 -3.28 8.62 7.42
N ASN A 360 -4.38 8.68 8.17
CA ASN A 360 -5.67 9.10 7.64
C ASN A 360 -5.64 10.60 7.35
N LEU A 361 -5.18 11.40 8.32
CA LEU A 361 -5.05 12.85 8.16
C LEU A 361 -4.09 13.20 7.01
N LEU A 362 -2.93 12.52 6.93
CA LEU A 362 -2.01 12.70 5.80
C LEU A 362 -2.71 12.46 4.46
N GLN A 363 -3.47 11.38 4.35
CA GLN A 363 -4.18 11.06 3.11
C GLN A 363 -5.26 12.10 2.77
N GLU A 364 -5.96 12.61 3.76
CA GLU A 364 -6.97 13.67 3.60
C GLU A 364 -6.34 14.95 3.04
N ILE A 365 -5.25 15.40 3.65
CA ILE A 365 -4.55 16.60 3.22
C ILE A 365 -3.96 16.41 1.80
N MET A 366 -3.35 15.25 1.51
CA MET A 366 -2.83 14.93 0.16
C MET A 366 -3.93 14.88 -0.91
N GLN A 367 -5.15 14.48 -0.56
CA GLN A 367 -6.29 14.55 -1.49
C GLN A 367 -6.76 15.99 -1.72
N ALA A 368 -6.71 16.82 -0.67
CA ALA A 368 -7.07 18.23 -0.72
C ALA A 368 -6.03 19.10 -1.46
N GLU A 369 -4.80 18.61 -1.66
CA GLU A 369 -3.72 19.32 -2.37
C GLU A 369 -4.15 19.90 -3.73
N SER A 370 -5.05 19.20 -4.43
CA SER A 370 -5.55 19.63 -5.74
C SER A 370 -6.41 20.90 -5.69
N THR A 371 -6.91 21.30 -4.52
CA THR A 371 -7.75 22.48 -4.32
C THR A 371 -6.93 23.73 -3.99
N ALA A 372 -5.67 23.56 -3.59
CA ALA A 372 -4.81 24.66 -3.22
C ALA A 372 -4.41 25.54 -4.40
N LEU A 373 -4.36 26.85 -4.16
CA LEU A 373 -3.82 27.81 -5.11
C LEU A 373 -2.30 27.90 -4.97
N MET A 374 -1.58 27.90 -6.10
CA MET A 374 -0.12 28.09 -6.08
C MET A 374 0.22 29.50 -5.61
N PRO A 375 1.04 29.66 -4.56
CA PRO A 375 1.52 30.98 -4.12
C PRO A 375 2.41 31.62 -5.20
N LYS A 376 2.47 32.97 -5.22
CA LYS A 376 3.27 33.72 -6.19
C LYS A 376 4.74 33.86 -5.80
N ASP A 377 5.04 33.73 -4.51
CA ASP A 377 6.34 33.98 -3.87
C ASP A 377 7.24 32.76 -3.81
N ARG A 378 6.70 31.57 -3.99
CA ARG A 378 7.44 30.30 -3.88
C ARG A 378 6.90 29.25 -4.86
N PRO A 379 7.75 28.26 -5.26
CA PRO A 379 7.36 27.24 -6.25
C PRO A 379 6.62 26.04 -5.64
N TYR A 380 6.25 26.08 -4.35
CA TYR A 380 5.58 25.00 -3.62
C TYR A 380 4.45 25.53 -2.74
N ILE A 381 3.51 24.67 -2.42
CA ILE A 381 2.45 24.91 -1.43
C ILE A 381 2.80 24.20 -0.13
N THR A 382 2.19 24.68 0.98
CA THR A 382 2.23 24.04 2.29
C THR A 382 0.80 23.72 2.73
N VAL A 383 0.63 23.00 3.82
CA VAL A 383 -0.70 22.67 4.34
C VAL A 383 -1.53 23.91 4.64
N ASN A 384 -0.90 25.03 5.00
CA ASN A 384 -1.60 26.30 5.24
C ASN A 384 -2.25 26.90 3.98
N ASP A 385 -1.79 26.51 2.80
CA ASP A 385 -2.35 26.95 1.52
C ASP A 385 -3.51 26.06 1.05
N ILE A 386 -3.79 24.97 1.77
CA ILE A 386 -4.80 23.96 1.43
C ILE A 386 -6.09 24.26 2.19
N ASP A 387 -7.17 24.51 1.46
CA ASP A 387 -8.50 24.64 2.10
C ASP A 387 -9.14 23.25 2.24
N ILE A 388 -8.96 22.65 3.40
CA ILE A 388 -9.51 21.32 3.72
C ILE A 388 -11.04 21.34 3.70
N THR A 389 -11.67 22.47 4.04
CA THR A 389 -13.13 22.58 4.07
C THR A 389 -13.75 22.47 2.66
N VAL A 390 -13.05 22.93 1.64
CA VAL A 390 -13.47 22.76 0.23
C VAL A 390 -13.40 21.30 -0.17
N ALA A 391 -12.33 20.59 0.20
CA ALA A 391 -12.18 19.16 -0.11
C ALA A 391 -13.25 18.31 0.59
N ASP A 392 -13.61 18.62 1.82
CA ASP A 392 -14.68 17.95 2.55
C ASP A 392 -16.05 18.19 1.92
N LYS A 393 -16.33 19.42 1.47
CA LYS A 393 -17.54 19.75 0.70
C LYS A 393 -17.60 18.97 -0.62
N GLU A 394 -16.51 18.92 -1.39
CA GLU A 394 -16.45 18.15 -2.64
C GLU A 394 -16.67 16.64 -2.39
N ARG A 395 -16.08 16.11 -1.33
CA ARG A 395 -16.25 14.70 -0.94
C ARG A 395 -17.70 14.39 -0.55
N LEU A 396 -18.33 15.28 0.19
CA LEU A 396 -19.72 15.15 0.58
C LEU A 396 -20.65 15.26 -0.65
N ILE A 397 -20.40 16.20 -1.56
CA ILE A 397 -21.15 16.33 -2.81
C ILE A 397 -20.99 15.03 -3.64
N SER A 398 -19.77 14.51 -3.81
CA SER A 398 -19.54 13.28 -4.59
C SER A 398 -20.25 12.06 -3.98
N SER A 399 -20.25 11.91 -2.66
CA SER A 399 -20.97 10.83 -1.97
C SER A 399 -22.49 10.92 -2.15
N LYS A 400 -23.03 12.15 -2.17
CA LYS A 400 -24.46 12.37 -2.41
C LYS A 400 -24.84 12.11 -3.87
N ILE A 401 -23.96 12.40 -4.83
CA ILE A 401 -24.17 12.04 -6.25
C ILE A 401 -24.16 10.51 -6.45
N LEU A 402 -23.31 9.77 -5.73
CA LEU A 402 -23.32 8.31 -5.78
C LEU A 402 -24.65 7.69 -5.31
N ASN A 403 -25.33 8.34 -4.38
CA ASN A 403 -26.59 7.88 -3.78
C ASN A 403 -27.83 8.57 -4.38
N LEU A 404 -27.77 9.01 -5.63
CA LEU A 404 -28.83 9.76 -6.32
C LEU A 404 -30.22 9.11 -6.25
N TYR A 405 -30.28 7.78 -6.30
CA TYR A 405 -31.53 7.01 -6.34
C TYR A 405 -32.16 6.79 -4.95
N GLU A 406 -31.43 7.05 -3.86
CA GLU A 406 -31.90 6.73 -2.50
C GLU A 406 -32.66 7.87 -1.81
N LYS A 407 -32.49 9.13 -2.23
CA LYS A 407 -33.12 10.31 -1.62
C LYS A 407 -33.34 11.42 -2.66
N ASN A 408 -34.47 12.11 -2.60
CA ASN A 408 -34.75 13.34 -3.36
C ASN A 408 -33.85 14.50 -2.86
N ILE A 409 -32.55 14.46 -3.20
CA ILE A 409 -31.55 15.44 -2.78
C ILE A 409 -31.25 16.44 -3.90
N ILE A 410 -31.42 16.00 -5.15
CA ILE A 410 -31.25 16.82 -6.35
C ILE A 410 -32.61 17.18 -6.91
N TYR A 411 -32.79 18.46 -7.12
CA TYR A 411 -34.03 19.04 -7.64
C TYR A 411 -33.76 19.67 -9.00
N LEU A 412 -34.72 19.51 -9.92
CA LEU A 412 -34.79 20.28 -11.14
C LEU A 412 -35.56 21.57 -10.87
N SER A 413 -34.90 22.69 -11.13
CA SER A 413 -35.49 24.02 -11.09
C SER A 413 -35.76 24.47 -12.52
N PHE A 414 -36.90 25.10 -12.75
CA PHE A 414 -37.34 25.60 -14.05
C PHE A 414 -37.38 27.13 -14.00
N LEU A 415 -36.51 27.77 -14.79
CA LEU A 415 -36.45 29.23 -14.89
C LEU A 415 -37.13 29.64 -16.22
N PRO A 416 -38.29 30.34 -16.17
CA PRO A 416 -38.92 30.80 -17.38
C PRO A 416 -38.11 31.92 -18.03
N GLU A 417 -37.98 31.86 -19.35
CA GLU A 417 -37.28 32.84 -20.16
C GLU A 417 -38.27 33.66 -21.00
N TYR A 418 -38.10 34.98 -20.90
CA TYR A 418 -38.97 35.93 -21.62
C TYR A 418 -38.44 36.18 -23.04
N ASN A 419 -39.30 35.89 -24.01
CA ASN A 419 -39.01 36.15 -25.41
C ASN A 419 -39.39 37.60 -25.75
N THR A 420 -38.39 38.45 -25.94
CA THR A 420 -38.60 39.90 -26.22
C THR A 420 -39.31 40.15 -27.55
N SER A 421 -39.22 39.23 -28.53
CA SER A 421 -39.87 39.36 -29.83
C SER A 421 -41.36 39.02 -29.82
N SER A 422 -41.77 38.00 -29.01
CA SER A 422 -43.15 37.57 -28.90
C SER A 422 -43.89 38.20 -27.71
N GLY A 423 -43.17 38.76 -26.74
CA GLY A 423 -43.73 39.35 -25.53
C GLY A 423 -44.30 38.37 -24.52
N ILE A 424 -43.89 37.09 -24.58
CA ILE A 424 -44.38 36.03 -23.70
C ILE A 424 -43.20 35.19 -23.17
N PHE A 425 -43.47 34.40 -22.11
CA PHE A 425 -42.58 33.35 -21.64
C PHE A 425 -42.83 32.08 -22.43
N ASP A 426 -42.00 31.72 -23.37
CA ASP A 426 -42.13 30.56 -24.25
C ASP A 426 -40.96 29.60 -24.21
N SER A 427 -39.96 29.87 -23.36
CA SER A 427 -38.78 29.04 -23.13
C SER A 427 -38.55 28.82 -21.64
N ILE A 428 -37.94 27.70 -21.31
CA ILE A 428 -37.57 27.35 -19.93
C ILE A 428 -36.13 26.90 -19.89
N LYS A 429 -35.35 27.49 -19.01
CA LYS A 429 -33.99 27.01 -18.66
C LYS A 429 -34.09 26.07 -17.47
N THR A 430 -33.48 24.88 -17.58
CA THR A 430 -33.40 23.93 -16.46
C THR A 430 -32.10 24.10 -15.69
N GLU A 431 -32.19 24.17 -14.38
CA GLU A 431 -31.06 24.15 -13.47
C GLU A 431 -31.19 22.99 -12.49
N LEU A 432 -30.03 22.37 -12.20
CA LEU A 432 -29.91 21.41 -11.12
C LEU A 432 -29.51 22.12 -9.84
N THR A 433 -30.23 21.83 -8.78
CA THR A 433 -29.86 22.28 -7.43
C THR A 433 -29.77 21.06 -6.51
N MET A 434 -28.75 21.04 -5.68
CA MET A 434 -28.62 20.06 -4.61
C MET A 434 -28.87 20.78 -3.28
N HIS A 435 -29.69 20.18 -2.43
CA HIS A 435 -29.90 20.66 -1.07
C HIS A 435 -29.70 19.53 -0.06
N THR A 436 -28.81 19.75 0.90
CA THR A 436 -28.61 18.84 2.02
C THR A 436 -28.53 19.61 3.33
N SER A 437 -28.90 18.98 4.44
CA SER A 437 -28.79 19.57 5.79
C SER A 437 -27.33 19.90 6.17
N GLU A 438 -26.35 19.24 5.56
CA GLU A 438 -24.95 19.35 5.91
C GLU A 438 -24.22 20.43 5.10
N ILE A 439 -24.63 20.68 3.84
CA ILE A 439 -23.92 21.60 2.93
C ILE A 439 -24.81 22.82 2.58
N GLY A 440 -26.11 22.73 2.79
CA GLY A 440 -27.08 23.72 2.31
C GLY A 440 -27.35 23.59 0.79
N TYR A 441 -27.60 24.72 0.13
CA TYR A 441 -27.82 24.77 -1.31
C TYR A 441 -26.49 24.76 -2.07
N VAL A 442 -26.39 23.85 -3.06
CA VAL A 442 -25.23 23.75 -3.99
C VAL A 442 -25.74 23.97 -5.40
N THR A 443 -25.16 24.96 -6.09
CA THR A 443 -25.52 25.31 -7.47
C THR A 443 -25.01 24.26 -8.47
N SER A 444 -25.68 24.16 -9.61
CA SER A 444 -25.32 23.24 -10.70
C SER A 444 -23.85 23.34 -11.10
N ARG A 445 -23.30 24.55 -11.21
CA ARG A 445 -21.89 24.77 -11.55
C ARG A 445 -20.94 24.02 -10.60
N ASN A 446 -21.17 24.11 -9.31
CA ASN A 446 -20.28 23.52 -8.31
C ASN A 446 -20.34 21.99 -8.31
N PHE A 447 -21.53 21.40 -8.32
CA PHE A 447 -21.59 19.94 -8.26
C PHE A 447 -21.37 19.24 -9.61
N ILE A 448 -21.59 19.91 -10.77
CA ILE A 448 -21.16 19.42 -12.09
C ILE A 448 -19.63 19.29 -12.13
N THR A 449 -18.91 20.33 -11.70
CA THR A 449 -17.44 20.30 -11.62
C THR A 449 -16.94 19.15 -10.75
N VAL A 450 -17.58 18.92 -9.60
CA VAL A 450 -17.27 17.78 -8.72
C VAL A 450 -17.59 16.45 -9.42
N ALA A 451 -18.75 16.35 -10.07
CA ALA A 451 -19.16 15.13 -10.80
C ALA A 451 -18.18 14.79 -11.94
N GLU A 452 -17.65 15.79 -12.66
CA GLU A 452 -16.62 15.59 -13.69
C GLU A 452 -15.31 15.12 -13.09
N LYS A 453 -14.84 15.79 -12.02
CA LYS A 453 -13.59 15.45 -11.29
C LYS A 453 -13.59 14.00 -10.79
N TYR A 454 -14.72 13.52 -10.29
CA TYR A 454 -14.85 12.16 -9.74
C TYR A 454 -15.41 11.12 -10.75
N GLY A 455 -15.62 11.50 -12.01
CA GLY A 455 -16.12 10.60 -13.07
C GLY A 455 -17.60 10.21 -12.94
N LEU A 456 -18.38 10.96 -12.15
CA LEU A 456 -19.80 10.70 -11.85
C LEU A 456 -20.76 11.40 -12.82
N ILE A 457 -20.24 12.20 -13.73
CA ILE A 457 -21.03 13.08 -14.59
C ILE A 457 -22.03 12.34 -15.48
N THR A 458 -21.67 11.17 -16.00
CA THR A 458 -22.56 10.38 -16.87
C THR A 458 -23.79 9.87 -16.11
N GLY A 459 -23.60 9.33 -14.90
CA GLY A 459 -24.71 8.86 -14.06
C GLY A 459 -25.64 10.01 -13.65
N LEU A 460 -25.05 11.15 -13.28
CA LEU A 460 -25.81 12.36 -12.92
C LEU A 460 -26.70 12.84 -14.07
N TYR A 461 -26.14 12.92 -15.29
CA TYR A 461 -26.90 13.40 -16.45
C TYR A 461 -27.94 12.41 -16.94
N ASN A 462 -27.72 11.12 -16.88
CA ASN A 462 -28.72 10.11 -17.17
C ASN A 462 -29.95 10.26 -16.22
N TYR A 463 -29.67 10.43 -14.92
CA TYR A 463 -30.74 10.69 -13.93
C TYR A 463 -31.50 12.00 -14.21
N LEU A 464 -30.76 13.08 -14.52
CA LEU A 464 -31.35 14.39 -14.85
C LEU A 464 -32.24 14.31 -16.06
N LEU A 465 -31.77 13.76 -17.18
CA LEU A 465 -32.48 13.69 -18.43
C LEU A 465 -33.73 12.81 -18.30
N GLU A 466 -33.63 11.68 -17.62
CA GLU A 466 -34.78 10.80 -17.37
C GLU A 466 -35.84 11.51 -16.51
N SER A 467 -35.42 12.20 -15.44
CA SER A 467 -36.32 12.97 -14.58
C SER A 467 -36.98 14.13 -15.32
N LEU A 468 -36.21 14.87 -16.13
CA LEU A 468 -36.70 15.98 -16.92
C LEU A 468 -37.72 15.52 -17.96
N PHE A 469 -37.40 14.52 -18.76
CA PHE A 469 -38.26 14.03 -19.82
C PHE A 469 -39.59 13.47 -19.27
N LYS A 470 -39.53 12.85 -18.10
CA LYS A 470 -40.72 12.43 -17.39
C LYS A 470 -41.58 13.63 -16.98
N ILE A 471 -41.02 14.69 -16.41
CA ILE A 471 -41.76 15.90 -16.02
C ILE A 471 -42.36 16.59 -17.25
N VAL A 472 -41.60 16.72 -18.35
CA VAL A 472 -42.06 17.33 -19.59
C VAL A 472 -43.24 16.56 -20.18
N LYS A 473 -43.18 15.23 -20.18
CA LYS A 473 -44.28 14.37 -20.64
C LYS A 473 -45.48 14.47 -19.73
N ASP A 474 -45.33 14.33 -18.42
CA ASP A 474 -46.41 14.28 -17.45
C ASP A 474 -47.21 15.60 -17.40
N ASN A 475 -46.58 16.74 -17.72
CA ASN A 475 -47.17 18.08 -17.68
C ASN A 475 -47.45 18.66 -19.05
N ASP A 476 -47.25 17.94 -20.14
CA ASP A 476 -47.46 18.36 -21.52
C ASP A 476 -47.04 19.82 -21.80
N PHE A 477 -45.74 20.08 -21.72
CA PHE A 477 -45.16 21.44 -21.85
C PHE A 477 -45.58 22.15 -23.15
N MET A 478 -45.87 21.39 -24.20
CA MET A 478 -46.32 21.98 -25.45
C MET A 478 -47.73 22.63 -25.35
N THR A 479 -48.65 22.02 -24.62
CA THR A 479 -50.01 22.60 -24.36
C THR A 479 -49.91 23.82 -23.45
N LEU A 480 -48.87 23.93 -22.62
CA LEU A 480 -48.58 25.12 -21.83
C LEU A 480 -47.95 26.27 -22.63
N GLY A 481 -47.71 26.07 -23.93
CA GLY A 481 -47.11 27.08 -24.80
C GLY A 481 -45.59 27.17 -24.78
N ILE A 482 -44.93 26.21 -24.13
CA ILE A 482 -43.45 26.14 -24.03
C ILE A 482 -42.91 25.59 -25.35
N ARG A 483 -42.03 26.34 -26.00
CA ARG A 483 -41.41 26.02 -27.28
C ARG A 483 -40.05 25.37 -27.16
N SER A 484 -39.28 25.71 -26.09
CA SER A 484 -37.96 25.13 -25.83
C SER A 484 -37.69 24.95 -24.35
N VAL A 485 -36.99 23.85 -24.05
CA VAL A 485 -36.44 23.53 -22.71
C VAL A 485 -34.92 23.47 -22.85
N GLU A 486 -34.24 24.40 -22.21
CA GLU A 486 -32.79 24.48 -22.26
C GLU A 486 -32.15 23.66 -21.16
N ILE A 487 -31.08 22.91 -21.51
CA ILE A 487 -30.34 22.03 -20.62
C ILE A 487 -28.86 22.32 -20.80
N ILE A 488 -28.16 22.62 -19.73
CA ILE A 488 -26.68 22.73 -19.74
C ILE A 488 -26.08 21.33 -19.93
N MET A 489 -25.35 21.12 -21.03
CA MET A 489 -24.73 19.84 -21.37
C MET A 489 -23.21 19.94 -21.30
N PRO A 490 -22.53 19.14 -20.45
CA PRO A 490 -21.08 19.05 -20.47
C PRO A 490 -20.57 18.40 -21.75
N ILE A 491 -19.55 18.99 -22.36
CA ILE A 491 -18.91 18.47 -23.58
C ILE A 491 -18.36 17.05 -23.34
N SER A 492 -17.85 16.78 -22.14
CA SER A 492 -17.33 15.47 -21.74
C SER A 492 -18.32 14.30 -21.91
N ILE A 493 -19.63 14.59 -21.94
CA ILE A 493 -20.68 13.60 -22.23
C ILE A 493 -20.85 13.42 -23.74
N LEU A 494 -20.93 14.53 -24.48
CA LEU A 494 -21.15 14.51 -25.93
C LEU A 494 -20.02 13.85 -26.72
N LEU A 495 -18.79 13.92 -26.19
CA LEU A 495 -17.61 13.29 -26.79
C LEU A 495 -17.56 11.76 -26.56
N LYS A 496 -18.39 11.21 -25.71
CA LYS A 496 -18.43 9.76 -25.48
C LYS A 496 -19.20 9.06 -26.60
N LYS A 497 -18.59 8.01 -27.14
CA LYS A 497 -19.22 7.15 -28.13
C LYS A 497 -20.53 6.58 -27.59
N ASN A 498 -21.61 6.63 -28.37
CA ASN A 498 -22.96 6.13 -28.09
C ASN A 498 -23.80 6.94 -27.06
N GLU A 499 -23.31 8.01 -26.45
CA GLU A 499 -24.13 8.80 -25.50
C GLU A 499 -25.19 9.63 -26.23
N VAL A 500 -24.91 10.16 -27.42
CA VAL A 500 -25.89 10.85 -28.25
C VAL A 500 -27.02 9.91 -28.68
N GLU A 501 -26.69 8.67 -29.05
CA GLU A 501 -27.67 7.65 -29.42
C GLU A 501 -28.58 7.28 -28.23
N LYS A 502 -28.01 7.14 -27.02
CA LYS A 502 -28.80 6.92 -25.80
C LYS A 502 -29.74 8.07 -25.50
N LEU A 503 -29.30 9.30 -25.71
CA LEU A 503 -30.09 10.50 -25.54
C LEU A 503 -31.30 10.50 -26.49
N VAL A 504 -31.09 10.19 -27.77
CA VAL A 504 -32.15 10.08 -28.77
C VAL A 504 -33.13 8.97 -28.38
N ASN A 505 -32.65 7.82 -27.97
CA ASN A 505 -33.50 6.70 -27.52
C ASN A 505 -34.31 7.05 -26.26
N LEU A 506 -33.70 7.81 -25.34
CA LEU A 506 -34.40 8.27 -24.13
C LEU A 506 -35.49 9.28 -24.47
N ALA A 507 -35.25 10.25 -25.38
CA ALA A 507 -36.25 11.20 -25.86
C ALA A 507 -37.41 10.47 -26.54
N ALA A 508 -37.11 9.46 -27.37
CA ALA A 508 -38.12 8.62 -28.01
C ALA A 508 -38.95 7.82 -27.00
N LYS A 509 -38.35 7.27 -25.94
CA LYS A 509 -39.04 6.55 -24.85
C LYS A 509 -40.11 7.40 -24.17
N TYR A 510 -39.85 8.70 -24.03
CA TYR A 510 -40.79 9.64 -23.38
C TYR A 510 -41.63 10.46 -24.37
N ASP A 511 -41.57 10.16 -25.67
CA ASP A 511 -42.28 10.88 -26.75
C ASP A 511 -41.95 12.39 -26.79
N ILE A 512 -40.68 12.76 -26.48
CA ILE A 512 -40.26 14.15 -26.45
C ILE A 512 -39.87 14.61 -27.87
N PRO A 513 -40.53 15.65 -28.42
CA PRO A 513 -40.15 16.18 -29.72
C PRO A 513 -38.74 16.78 -29.70
N PRO A 514 -37.84 16.43 -30.64
CA PRO A 514 -36.49 16.97 -30.66
C PRO A 514 -36.41 18.51 -30.68
N LYS A 515 -37.37 19.17 -31.27
CA LYS A 515 -37.48 20.64 -31.35
C LYS A 515 -37.71 21.31 -29.99
N LEU A 516 -38.21 20.57 -29.01
CA LEU A 516 -38.48 21.07 -27.67
C LEU A 516 -37.18 21.17 -26.82
N ILE A 517 -36.12 20.42 -27.15
CA ILE A 517 -34.91 20.36 -26.33
C ILE A 517 -33.79 21.20 -26.97
N CYS A 518 -33.26 22.12 -26.19
CA CYS A 518 -32.11 22.92 -26.52
C CYS A 518 -30.91 22.60 -25.58
N PHE A 519 -29.75 22.30 -26.14
CA PHE A 519 -28.54 22.06 -25.33
C PHE A 519 -27.67 23.29 -25.29
N GLU A 520 -27.44 23.83 -24.08
CA GLU A 520 -26.46 24.88 -23.81
C GLU A 520 -25.12 24.23 -23.52
N LEU A 521 -24.06 24.57 -24.29
CA LEU A 521 -22.71 24.09 -24.04
C LEU A 521 -21.99 25.02 -23.08
N SER A 522 -21.44 24.46 -22.00
CA SER A 522 -20.70 25.23 -21.01
C SER A 522 -19.36 25.75 -21.58
N LYS A 523 -19.08 27.07 -21.45
CA LYS A 523 -17.82 27.68 -21.86
C LYS A 523 -16.57 27.07 -21.21
N ASN A 524 -16.69 26.63 -19.97
CA ASN A 524 -15.57 26.02 -19.23
C ASN A 524 -15.15 24.66 -19.81
N SER A 525 -16.02 23.99 -20.53
CA SER A 525 -15.73 22.73 -21.20
C SER A 525 -15.03 22.91 -22.57
N MET A 526 -14.93 24.13 -23.10
CA MET A 526 -14.29 24.42 -24.37
C MET A 526 -12.81 24.83 -24.23
N LEU A 527 -12.34 25.09 -22.99
CA LEU A 527 -10.97 25.55 -22.70
C LEU A 527 -10.07 24.45 -22.13
N ASP A 528 -10.61 23.27 -21.85
CA ASP A 528 -9.92 22.06 -21.45
C ASP A 528 -9.90 21.07 -22.61
#